data_13958f1b8bfd460f6a38eb55c68dd72e
#
_entry.id   13958f1b8bfd460f6a38eb55c68dd72e
#
_cell.length_a   1.000
_cell.length_b   1.000
_cell.length_c   1.000
_cell.angle_alpha   90.00
_cell.angle_beta   90.00
_cell.angle_gamma   90.00
#
_symmetry.space_group_name_H-M   'P 1'
#
loop_
_entity.id
_entity.type
_entity.pdbx_description
1 polymer ?
#
loop_
_entity_poly.entity_id
_entity_poly.type
_entity_poly.pdbx_seq_one_letter_code
_entity_poly.pdbx_strand_id
1 'polypeptide(L)'
;MLKRTKGLLLLTLLVITGLAGTLKDSIISQKERKSAISLMKDTKADVIKSVKGLSDAQINFKQAPDRWSVKECVYHIAIAEKNLWDLLEGSMKASANPEKRSEIKLTDEQLIKIMEDRSNKVKTVSSFEPQNTPYKSLHEALNDFKERRTDHIKYLKSTTEDLRNHVVQMPFGSIDCYQLSLMIASHSNRHTQQLNEVKASPDFPKQ
;
A
#
# COMPACT_ATOMS: atom_id res chain seq x y z
N MET A 1 -34.50 32.15 72.23
CA MET A 1 -34.40 30.78 71.75
C MET A 1 -34.23 30.80 70.21
N LEU A 2 -33.01 30.69 69.72
CA LEU A 2 -32.74 30.76 68.30
C LEU A 2 -32.58 29.29 67.73
N LYS A 3 -33.47 28.88 66.84
CA LYS A 3 -33.37 27.58 66.16
C LYS A 3 -32.45 27.72 64.95
N ARG A 4 -31.29 27.03 65.02
CA ARG A 4 -30.36 26.86 63.87
C ARG A 4 -30.93 25.81 62.90
N THR A 5 -31.29 26.27 61.72
CA THR A 5 -31.55 25.38 60.58
C THR A 5 -30.23 25.03 59.95
N LYS A 6 -29.89 23.73 59.94
CA LYS A 6 -28.74 23.18 59.22
C LYS A 6 -29.13 23.05 57.76
N GLY A 7 -28.57 23.87 56.88
CA GLY A 7 -28.67 23.72 55.45
C GLY A 7 -27.79 22.57 55.00
N LEU A 8 -28.39 21.57 54.38
CA LEU A 8 -27.71 20.46 53.75
C LEU A 8 -27.28 20.89 52.33
N LEU A 9 -25.98 21.12 52.14
CA LEU A 9 -25.40 21.41 50.84
C LEU A 9 -25.26 20.11 50.08
N LEU A 10 -26.16 19.86 49.11
CA LEU A 10 -26.10 18.70 48.21
C LEU A 10 -25.06 19.00 47.11
N LEU A 11 -23.87 18.44 47.25
CA LEU A 11 -22.81 18.52 46.23
C LEU A 11 -23.15 17.53 45.12
N THR A 12 -23.76 17.99 44.04
CA THR A 12 -23.95 17.20 42.83
C THR A 12 -22.61 17.05 42.13
N LEU A 13 -21.98 15.87 42.32
CA LEU A 13 -20.79 15.46 41.58
C LEU A 13 -21.20 15.12 40.15
N LEU A 14 -20.96 16.02 39.20
CA LEU A 14 -21.16 15.78 37.79
C LEU A 14 -20.04 14.86 37.30
N VAL A 15 -20.32 13.55 37.23
CA VAL A 15 -19.40 12.60 36.61
C VAL A 15 -19.47 12.80 35.10
N ILE A 16 -18.58 13.60 34.56
CA ILE A 16 -18.30 13.64 33.13
C ILE A 16 -17.56 12.36 32.80
N THR A 17 -18.30 11.30 32.49
CA THR A 17 -17.73 10.12 31.82
C THR A 17 -17.38 10.55 30.42
N GLY A 18 -16.17 11.04 30.25
CA GLY A 18 -15.63 11.42 28.97
C GLY A 18 -15.61 10.19 28.06
N LEU A 19 -16.26 10.32 26.90
CA LEU A 19 -16.08 9.45 25.75
C LEU A 19 -14.61 9.56 25.26
N ALA A 20 -13.66 9.09 26.06
CA ALA A 20 -12.23 9.04 25.71
C ALA A 20 -11.84 7.69 25.05
N GLY A 21 -12.85 6.87 24.65
CA GLY A 21 -12.63 5.52 24.15
C GLY A 21 -12.47 5.36 22.64
N THR A 22 -12.72 6.38 21.82
CA THR A 22 -12.83 6.18 20.36
C THR A 22 -11.69 6.75 19.51
N LEU A 23 -10.77 7.52 20.08
CA LEU A 23 -9.67 8.11 19.32
C LEU A 23 -8.39 7.25 19.25
N LYS A 24 -8.35 6.13 19.97
CA LYS A 24 -7.15 5.28 20.06
C LYS A 24 -7.05 4.23 18.96
N ASP A 25 -8.15 3.92 18.29
CA ASP A 25 -8.21 2.86 17.28
C ASP A 25 -8.04 3.36 15.82
N SER A 26 -7.91 4.67 15.63
CA SER A 26 -7.81 5.28 14.32
C SER A 26 -6.37 5.43 13.81
N ILE A 27 -5.42 5.61 14.72
CA ILE A 27 -3.99 5.70 14.37
C ILE A 27 -3.39 4.30 14.34
N ILE A 28 -2.69 3.98 13.24
CA ILE A 28 -2.00 2.68 13.11
C ILE A 28 -1.05 2.44 14.28
N SER A 29 -1.09 1.25 14.85
CA SER A 29 -0.23 0.84 15.94
C SER A 29 1.25 0.82 15.54
N GLN A 30 2.15 0.83 16.51
CA GLN A 30 3.59 0.70 16.26
C GLN A 30 3.94 -0.62 15.55
N LYS A 31 3.19 -1.69 15.79
CA LYS A 31 3.37 -2.98 15.12
C LYS A 31 2.99 -2.87 13.63
N GLU A 32 1.83 -2.32 13.33
CA GLU A 32 1.35 -2.08 11.96
C GLU A 32 2.32 -1.19 11.20
N ARG A 33 2.73 -0.08 11.81
CA ARG A 33 3.70 0.85 11.23
C ARG A 33 5.02 0.15 10.85
N LYS A 34 5.59 -0.63 11.78
CA LYS A 34 6.82 -1.39 11.53
C LYS A 34 6.63 -2.41 10.42
N SER A 35 5.50 -3.12 10.42
CA SER A 35 5.16 -4.12 9.42
C SER A 35 5.08 -3.52 8.01
N ALA A 36 4.31 -2.45 7.83
CA ALA A 36 4.18 -1.78 6.54
C ALA A 36 5.53 -1.21 6.03
N ILE A 37 6.30 -0.57 6.92
CA ILE A 37 7.63 -0.04 6.58
C ILE A 37 8.60 -1.15 6.17
N SER A 38 8.60 -2.29 6.88
CA SER A 38 9.45 -3.44 6.51
C SER A 38 9.07 -3.95 5.13
N LEU A 39 7.78 -4.25 4.92
CA LEU A 39 7.29 -4.76 3.64
C LEU A 39 7.63 -3.82 2.47
N MET A 40 7.47 -2.50 2.65
CA MET A 40 7.84 -1.51 1.63
C MET A 40 9.34 -1.46 1.35
N LYS A 41 10.19 -1.61 2.38
CA LYS A 41 11.66 -1.64 2.21
C LYS A 41 12.11 -2.90 1.51
N ASP A 42 11.59 -4.05 1.93
CA ASP A 42 11.98 -5.35 1.41
C ASP A 42 11.60 -5.46 -0.06
N THR A 43 10.36 -5.12 -0.41
CA THR A 43 9.88 -5.14 -1.81
C THR A 43 10.59 -4.10 -2.68
N LYS A 44 10.98 -2.93 -2.14
CA LYS A 44 11.85 -1.97 -2.84
C LYS A 44 13.21 -2.57 -3.19
N ALA A 45 13.84 -3.20 -2.20
CA ALA A 45 15.15 -3.82 -2.38
C ALA A 45 15.10 -4.96 -3.41
N ASP A 46 14.02 -5.75 -3.40
CA ASP A 46 13.82 -6.87 -4.33
C ASP A 46 13.66 -6.39 -5.77
N VAL A 47 12.86 -5.34 -6.02
CA VAL A 47 12.75 -4.73 -7.37
C VAL A 47 14.12 -4.29 -7.86
N ILE A 48 14.87 -3.54 -7.06
CA ILE A 48 16.19 -3.01 -7.44
C ILE A 48 17.17 -4.15 -7.72
N LYS A 49 17.22 -5.14 -6.83
CA LYS A 49 18.11 -6.30 -6.95
C LYS A 49 17.82 -7.11 -8.22
N SER A 50 16.53 -7.28 -8.54
CA SER A 50 16.09 -8.12 -9.66
C SER A 50 16.50 -7.61 -11.04
N VAL A 51 16.76 -6.29 -11.17
CA VAL A 51 17.14 -5.67 -12.44
C VAL A 51 18.62 -5.24 -12.51
N LYS A 52 19.34 -5.38 -11.38
CA LYS A 52 20.75 -4.93 -11.30
C LYS A 52 21.64 -5.71 -12.27
N GLY A 53 22.39 -5.00 -13.11
CA GLY A 53 23.40 -5.57 -13.99
C GLY A 53 22.85 -6.31 -15.23
N LEU A 54 21.54 -6.19 -15.51
CA LEU A 54 20.98 -6.76 -16.72
C LEU A 54 21.38 -5.94 -17.95
N SER A 55 21.72 -6.64 -19.03
CA SER A 55 22.00 -6.05 -20.35
C SER A 55 20.72 -5.60 -21.06
N ASP A 56 20.85 -4.80 -22.13
CA ASP A 56 19.70 -4.36 -22.94
C ASP A 56 18.94 -5.54 -23.55
N ALA A 57 19.62 -6.57 -23.98
CA ALA A 57 19.01 -7.79 -24.47
C ALA A 57 18.14 -8.46 -23.38
N GLN A 58 18.66 -8.52 -22.14
CA GLN A 58 17.96 -9.13 -21.01
C GLN A 58 16.76 -8.33 -20.55
N ILE A 59 16.85 -7.00 -20.47
CA ILE A 59 15.72 -6.16 -20.05
C ILE A 59 14.57 -6.11 -21.05
N ASN A 60 14.86 -6.33 -22.34
CA ASN A 60 13.86 -6.31 -23.40
C ASN A 60 13.36 -7.73 -23.77
N PHE A 61 13.93 -8.79 -23.22
CA PHE A 61 13.55 -10.17 -23.52
C PHE A 61 12.10 -10.45 -23.12
N LYS A 62 11.37 -11.12 -24.01
CA LYS A 62 10.01 -11.62 -23.80
C LYS A 62 9.97 -13.12 -24.03
N GLN A 63 9.35 -13.87 -23.11
CA GLN A 63 9.15 -15.31 -23.28
C GLN A 63 8.19 -15.65 -24.44
N ALA A 64 7.26 -14.73 -24.74
CA ALA A 64 6.33 -14.78 -25.87
C ALA A 64 5.88 -13.36 -26.20
N PRO A 65 5.32 -13.11 -27.42
CA PRO A 65 4.89 -11.77 -27.85
C PRO A 65 3.87 -11.10 -26.92
N ASP A 66 3.00 -11.89 -26.29
CA ASP A 66 1.95 -11.45 -25.35
C ASP A 66 2.43 -11.39 -23.87
N ARG A 67 3.70 -11.67 -23.62
CA ARG A 67 4.29 -11.62 -22.27
C ARG A 67 5.08 -10.35 -22.06
N TRP A 68 5.07 -9.90 -20.83
CA TRP A 68 5.87 -8.74 -20.44
C TRP A 68 7.35 -9.09 -20.33
N SER A 69 8.19 -8.18 -20.80
CA SER A 69 9.63 -8.17 -20.54
C SER A 69 9.94 -7.72 -19.12
N VAL A 70 11.21 -7.84 -18.71
CA VAL A 70 11.71 -7.27 -17.45
C VAL A 70 11.41 -5.78 -17.38
N LYS A 71 11.66 -5.03 -18.44
CA LYS A 71 11.39 -3.59 -18.54
C LYS A 71 9.91 -3.27 -18.34
N GLU A 72 9.03 -4.01 -19.00
CA GLU A 72 7.59 -3.81 -18.91
C GLU A 72 7.04 -4.12 -17.50
N CYS A 73 7.59 -5.11 -16.80
CA CYS A 73 7.27 -5.36 -15.40
C CYS A 73 7.63 -4.16 -14.51
N VAL A 74 8.80 -3.55 -14.71
CA VAL A 74 9.23 -2.37 -13.94
C VAL A 74 8.38 -1.15 -14.28
N TYR A 75 8.01 -0.95 -15.55
CA TYR A 75 7.09 0.12 -15.95
C TYR A 75 5.76 0.00 -15.23
N HIS A 76 5.20 -1.21 -15.21
CA HIS A 76 3.95 -1.46 -14.49
C HIS A 76 4.08 -1.23 -12.98
N ILE A 77 5.16 -1.68 -12.36
CA ILE A 77 5.42 -1.40 -10.92
C ILE A 77 5.43 0.10 -10.66
N ALA A 78 6.15 0.88 -11.46
CA ALA A 78 6.27 2.33 -11.26
C ALA A 78 4.95 3.07 -11.48
N ILE A 79 4.17 2.71 -12.52
CA ILE A 79 2.84 3.28 -12.75
C ILE A 79 1.90 2.94 -11.60
N ALA A 80 1.89 1.68 -11.16
CA ALA A 80 1.03 1.24 -10.09
C ALA A 80 1.39 1.91 -8.76
N GLU A 81 2.68 2.04 -8.46
CA GLU A 81 3.18 2.77 -7.29
C GLU A 81 2.59 4.17 -7.22
N LYS A 82 2.69 4.92 -8.33
CA LYS A 82 2.15 6.27 -8.44
C LYS A 82 0.63 6.30 -8.26
N ASN A 83 -0.09 5.57 -9.10
CA ASN A 83 -1.55 5.71 -9.19
C ASN A 83 -2.28 5.20 -7.94
N LEU A 84 -1.77 4.13 -7.33
CA LEU A 84 -2.34 3.62 -6.08
C LEU A 84 -2.03 4.53 -4.89
N TRP A 85 -0.88 5.19 -4.90
CA TRP A 85 -0.58 6.19 -3.88
C TRP A 85 -1.40 7.46 -4.08
N ASP A 86 -1.59 7.93 -5.29
CA ASP A 86 -2.49 9.05 -5.60
C ASP A 86 -3.94 8.75 -5.10
N LEU A 87 -4.39 7.50 -5.21
CA LEU A 87 -5.66 7.06 -4.65
C LEU A 87 -5.67 7.16 -3.11
N LEU A 88 -4.58 6.73 -2.45
CA LEU A 88 -4.44 6.84 -0.99
C LEU A 88 -4.50 8.31 -0.57
N GLU A 89 -3.70 9.17 -1.16
CA GLU A 89 -3.68 10.60 -0.85
C GLU A 89 -5.04 11.27 -1.12
N GLY A 90 -5.69 10.92 -2.22
CA GLY A 90 -7.03 11.40 -2.54
C GLY A 90 -8.06 11.00 -1.50
N SER A 91 -7.98 9.74 -1.03
CA SER A 91 -8.85 9.24 0.05
C SER A 91 -8.58 9.97 1.37
N MET A 92 -7.30 10.20 1.72
CA MET A 92 -6.95 10.92 2.95
C MET A 92 -7.38 12.39 2.95
N LYS A 93 -7.54 13.02 1.78
CA LYS A 93 -8.08 14.38 1.66
C LYS A 93 -9.62 14.45 1.76
N ALA A 94 -10.30 13.33 1.56
CA ALA A 94 -11.74 13.22 1.74
C ALA A 94 -12.10 13.06 3.22
N SER A 95 -13.38 13.17 3.56
CA SER A 95 -13.84 12.87 4.91
C SER A 95 -13.65 11.38 5.23
N ALA A 96 -13.25 11.08 6.46
CA ALA A 96 -13.24 9.70 6.96
C ALA A 96 -14.64 9.07 6.85
N ASN A 97 -14.69 7.76 6.61
CA ASN A 97 -15.92 7.00 6.41
C ASN A 97 -15.92 5.69 7.23
N PRO A 98 -15.81 5.81 8.59
CA PRO A 98 -15.63 4.66 9.47
C PRO A 98 -16.79 3.64 9.40
N GLU A 99 -17.99 4.05 8.98
CA GLU A 99 -19.14 3.17 8.76
C GLU A 99 -18.88 2.10 7.70
N LYS A 100 -17.99 2.39 6.72
CA LYS A 100 -17.61 1.45 5.66
C LYS A 100 -16.61 0.39 6.12
N ARG A 101 -16.05 0.48 7.31
CA ARG A 101 -15.13 -0.56 7.83
C ARG A 101 -15.79 -1.93 7.91
N SER A 102 -17.10 -1.99 8.13
CA SER A 102 -17.86 -3.25 8.11
C SER A 102 -17.86 -3.97 6.75
N GLU A 103 -17.53 -3.27 5.68
CA GLU A 103 -17.44 -3.81 4.32
C GLU A 103 -16.08 -4.52 4.08
N ILE A 104 -15.07 -4.24 4.88
CA ILE A 104 -13.74 -4.87 4.76
C ILE A 104 -13.83 -6.33 5.19
N LYS A 105 -13.52 -7.24 4.26
CA LYS A 105 -13.65 -8.69 4.49
C LYS A 105 -12.31 -9.40 4.66
N LEU A 106 -11.22 -8.76 4.25
CA LEU A 106 -9.87 -9.33 4.29
C LEU A 106 -9.09 -8.78 5.49
N THR A 107 -8.37 -9.66 6.19
CA THR A 107 -7.33 -9.22 7.12
C THR A 107 -6.14 -8.67 6.34
N ASP A 108 -5.23 -7.98 7.03
CA ASP A 108 -4.00 -7.45 6.43
C ASP A 108 -3.15 -8.58 5.81
N GLU A 109 -3.01 -9.70 6.51
CA GLU A 109 -2.26 -10.87 6.07
C GLU A 109 -2.92 -11.56 4.88
N GLN A 110 -4.24 -11.66 4.87
CA GLN A 110 -5.00 -12.23 3.74
C GLN A 110 -4.83 -11.38 2.50
N LEU A 111 -4.89 -10.05 2.64
CA LEU A 111 -4.67 -9.11 1.54
C LEU A 111 -3.28 -9.28 0.95
N ILE A 112 -2.22 -9.27 1.78
CA ILE A 112 -0.84 -9.47 1.35
C ILE A 112 -0.73 -10.78 0.56
N LYS A 113 -1.21 -11.88 1.14
CA LYS A 113 -1.15 -13.21 0.52
C LYS A 113 -1.84 -13.27 -0.84
N ILE A 114 -3.04 -12.69 -0.95
CA ILE A 114 -3.80 -12.66 -2.21
C ILE A 114 -3.07 -11.80 -3.26
N MET A 115 -2.51 -10.66 -2.86
CA MET A 115 -1.81 -9.78 -3.77
C MET A 115 -0.50 -10.38 -4.29
N GLU A 116 0.20 -11.15 -3.48
CA GLU A 116 1.46 -11.81 -3.85
C GLU A 116 1.27 -13.11 -4.62
N ASP A 117 0.08 -13.73 -4.53
CA ASP A 117 -0.21 -15.01 -5.20
C ASP A 117 -0.22 -14.87 -6.72
N ARG A 118 0.71 -15.60 -7.37
CA ARG A 118 0.88 -15.65 -8.83
C ARG A 118 0.23 -16.87 -9.48
N SER A 119 -0.46 -17.73 -8.74
CA SER A 119 -1.14 -18.92 -9.28
C SER A 119 -2.21 -18.55 -10.31
N ASN A 120 -2.88 -17.42 -10.11
CA ASN A 120 -3.87 -16.88 -11.03
C ASN A 120 -3.35 -15.62 -11.74
N LYS A 121 -3.43 -15.63 -13.08
CA LYS A 121 -3.11 -14.47 -13.89
C LYS A 121 -4.29 -13.52 -13.89
N VAL A 122 -4.02 -12.26 -13.56
CA VAL A 122 -5.01 -11.17 -13.59
C VAL A 122 -4.65 -10.24 -14.73
N LYS A 123 -5.63 -9.91 -15.58
CA LYS A 123 -5.45 -8.88 -16.59
C LYS A 123 -5.48 -7.52 -15.93
N THR A 124 -4.46 -6.70 -16.20
CA THR A 124 -4.41 -5.33 -15.68
C THR A 124 -5.38 -4.42 -16.45
N VAL A 125 -5.77 -3.31 -15.82
CA VAL A 125 -6.56 -2.27 -16.49
C VAL A 125 -5.65 -1.41 -17.38
N SER A 126 -6.24 -0.83 -18.42
CA SER A 126 -5.49 -0.11 -19.47
C SER A 126 -4.55 0.97 -18.92
N SER A 127 -4.96 1.72 -17.88
CA SER A 127 -4.15 2.77 -17.26
C SER A 127 -2.88 2.26 -16.57
N PHE A 128 -2.78 0.97 -16.30
CA PHE A 128 -1.61 0.32 -15.69
C PHE A 128 -0.82 -0.52 -16.70
N GLU A 129 -1.26 -0.59 -17.96
CA GLU A 129 -0.52 -1.35 -18.97
C GLU A 129 0.81 -0.69 -19.32
N PRO A 130 1.92 -1.47 -19.42
CA PRO A 130 3.26 -0.92 -19.68
C PRO A 130 3.37 -0.11 -20.97
N GLN A 131 2.57 -0.42 -21.99
CA GLN A 131 2.54 0.31 -23.25
C GLN A 131 2.01 1.74 -23.12
N ASN A 132 1.23 2.02 -22.08
CA ASN A 132 0.69 3.33 -21.77
C ASN A 132 1.58 4.12 -20.81
N THR A 133 2.81 3.65 -20.58
CA THR A 133 3.75 4.28 -19.66
C THR A 133 4.26 5.63 -20.18
N PRO A 134 4.47 6.64 -19.31
CA PRO A 134 5.17 7.85 -19.68
C PRO A 134 6.70 7.68 -19.72
N TYR A 135 7.23 6.56 -19.16
CA TYR A 135 8.68 6.34 -19.04
C TYR A 135 9.32 5.95 -20.37
N LYS A 136 10.45 6.58 -20.66
CA LYS A 136 11.24 6.33 -21.88
C LYS A 136 12.30 5.25 -21.69
N SER A 137 12.67 4.94 -20.44
CA SER A 137 13.69 3.94 -20.13
C SER A 137 13.42 3.22 -18.82
N LEU A 138 14.00 2.01 -18.67
CA LEU A 138 14.01 1.28 -17.40
C LEU A 138 14.58 2.12 -16.27
N HIS A 139 15.67 2.86 -16.55
CA HIS A 139 16.35 3.71 -15.57
C HIS A 139 15.40 4.81 -15.02
N GLU A 140 14.66 5.47 -15.91
CA GLU A 140 13.70 6.50 -15.54
C GLU A 140 12.59 5.94 -14.64
N ALA A 141 11.95 4.83 -15.06
CA ALA A 141 10.90 4.18 -14.28
C ALA A 141 11.41 3.68 -12.91
N LEU A 142 12.61 3.10 -12.89
CA LEU A 142 13.21 2.60 -11.66
C LEU A 142 13.57 3.72 -10.69
N ASN A 143 14.02 4.86 -11.18
CA ASN A 143 14.32 6.02 -10.35
C ASN A 143 13.05 6.64 -9.78
N ASP A 144 11.99 6.86 -10.59
CA ASP A 144 10.70 7.34 -10.10
C ASP A 144 10.12 6.40 -9.02
N PHE A 145 10.14 5.09 -9.28
CA PHE A 145 9.74 4.09 -8.27
C PHE A 145 10.54 4.21 -6.97
N LYS A 146 11.86 4.34 -7.05
CA LYS A 146 12.74 4.44 -5.86
C LYS A 146 12.46 5.70 -5.03
N GLU A 147 12.26 6.81 -5.69
CA GLU A 147 11.96 8.10 -5.06
C GLU A 147 10.60 8.04 -4.37
N ARG A 148 9.52 7.70 -5.09
CA ARG A 148 8.18 7.56 -4.53
C ARG A 148 8.14 6.59 -3.35
N ARG A 149 8.69 5.39 -3.50
CA ARG A 149 8.74 4.41 -2.42
C ARG A 149 9.51 4.93 -1.20
N THR A 150 10.51 5.78 -1.39
CA THR A 150 11.21 6.43 -0.27
C THR A 150 10.30 7.40 0.46
N ASP A 151 9.52 8.20 -0.27
CA ASP A 151 8.59 9.17 0.30
C ASP A 151 7.41 8.46 0.99
N HIS A 152 6.88 7.38 0.42
CA HIS A 152 5.84 6.55 1.05
C HIS A 152 6.33 5.96 2.38
N ILE A 153 7.56 5.44 2.42
CA ILE A 153 8.18 4.95 3.66
C ILE A 153 8.35 6.08 4.69
N LYS A 154 8.74 7.28 4.23
CA LYS A 154 8.87 8.47 5.09
C LYS A 154 7.51 8.87 5.66
N TYR A 155 6.48 8.92 4.83
CA TYR A 155 5.10 9.20 5.26
C TYR A 155 4.64 8.19 6.33
N LEU A 156 4.76 6.87 6.07
CA LEU A 156 4.38 5.85 7.03
C LEU A 156 5.15 5.91 8.35
N LYS A 157 6.39 6.42 8.35
CA LYS A 157 7.18 6.59 9.59
C LYS A 157 6.61 7.66 10.51
N SER A 158 6.06 8.73 9.96
CA SER A 158 5.71 9.95 10.71
C SER A 158 4.23 10.27 10.74
N THR A 159 3.41 9.67 9.86
CA THR A 159 1.99 10.01 9.81
C THR A 159 1.28 9.73 11.12
N THR A 160 0.42 10.66 11.52
CA THR A 160 -0.55 10.54 12.61
C THR A 160 -1.98 10.50 12.08
N GLU A 161 -2.15 10.41 10.76
CA GLU A 161 -3.44 10.40 10.11
C GLU A 161 -4.17 9.06 10.31
N ASP A 162 -5.47 9.12 10.22
CA ASP A 162 -6.38 7.99 10.46
C ASP A 162 -6.52 7.11 9.21
N LEU A 163 -5.49 6.32 8.90
CA LEU A 163 -5.47 5.44 7.74
C LEU A 163 -6.56 4.35 7.78
N ARG A 164 -7.02 3.97 8.98
CA ARG A 164 -7.97 2.87 9.16
C ARG A 164 -9.42 3.27 8.91
N ASN A 165 -9.77 4.52 9.11
CA ASN A 165 -11.14 5.03 8.90
C ASN A 165 -11.33 5.72 7.53
N HIS A 166 -10.36 5.61 6.64
CA HIS A 166 -10.50 5.97 5.23
C HIS A 166 -10.56 4.69 4.40
N VAL A 167 -11.78 4.29 4.02
CA VAL A 167 -12.06 3.06 3.27
C VAL A 167 -12.27 3.39 1.79
N VAL A 168 -11.61 2.64 0.93
CA VAL A 168 -11.71 2.74 -0.53
C VAL A 168 -12.26 1.46 -1.13
N GLN A 169 -13.04 1.59 -2.20
CA GLN A 169 -13.57 0.47 -2.97
C GLN A 169 -12.57 0.06 -4.03
N MET A 170 -12.14 -1.19 -3.99
CA MET A 170 -11.31 -1.83 -5.01
C MET A 170 -12.14 -2.87 -5.80
N PRO A 171 -11.71 -3.30 -6.99
CA PRO A 171 -12.44 -4.32 -7.78
C PRO A 171 -12.70 -5.64 -7.04
N PHE A 172 -11.89 -5.95 -6.03
CA PHE A 172 -11.98 -7.19 -5.23
C PHE A 172 -12.62 -6.98 -3.84
N GLY A 173 -13.13 -5.78 -3.54
CA GLY A 173 -13.76 -5.44 -2.27
C GLY A 173 -13.22 -4.18 -1.61
N SER A 174 -13.79 -3.80 -0.46
CA SER A 174 -13.38 -2.62 0.31
C SER A 174 -12.11 -2.90 1.12
N ILE A 175 -11.19 -1.94 1.15
CA ILE A 175 -9.98 -1.94 1.98
C ILE A 175 -9.78 -0.55 2.60
N ASP A 176 -9.09 -0.45 3.73
CA ASP A 176 -8.70 0.84 4.30
C ASP A 176 -7.36 1.35 3.73
N CYS A 177 -7.03 2.62 3.99
CA CYS A 177 -5.80 3.24 3.48
C CYS A 177 -4.51 2.60 4.05
N TYR A 178 -4.54 2.02 5.25
CA TYR A 178 -3.42 1.22 5.72
C TYR A 178 -3.27 -0.06 4.88
N GLN A 179 -4.35 -0.78 4.62
CA GLN A 179 -4.36 -1.93 3.73
C GLN A 179 -3.95 -1.57 2.30
N LEU A 180 -4.35 -0.39 1.81
CA LEU A 180 -3.90 0.10 0.50
C LEU A 180 -2.37 0.27 0.46
N SER A 181 -1.76 0.74 1.55
CA SER A 181 -0.29 0.82 1.64
C SER A 181 0.40 -0.56 1.60
N LEU A 182 -0.19 -1.57 2.25
CA LEU A 182 0.28 -2.95 2.18
C LEU A 182 0.12 -3.53 0.77
N MET A 183 -1.02 -3.27 0.14
CA MET A 183 -1.31 -3.68 -1.23
C MET A 183 -0.29 -3.13 -2.22
N ILE A 184 0.08 -1.84 -2.13
CA ILE A 184 1.10 -1.22 -2.99
C ILE A 184 2.43 -1.98 -2.89
N ALA A 185 2.85 -2.32 -1.68
CA ALA A 185 4.09 -3.06 -1.45
C ALA A 185 4.01 -4.50 -2.00
N SER A 186 2.93 -5.22 -1.67
CA SER A 186 2.71 -6.61 -2.11
C SER A 186 2.53 -6.72 -3.63
N HIS A 187 1.93 -5.70 -4.27
CA HIS A 187 1.83 -5.62 -5.72
C HIS A 187 3.21 -5.53 -6.38
N SER A 188 4.14 -4.78 -5.81
CA SER A 188 5.53 -4.74 -6.29
C SER A 188 6.20 -6.11 -6.16
N ASN A 189 5.97 -6.84 -5.06
CA ASN A 189 6.45 -8.22 -4.90
C ASN A 189 5.90 -9.14 -5.98
N ARG A 190 4.58 -9.11 -6.22
CA ARG A 190 3.92 -9.91 -7.29
C ARG A 190 4.62 -9.74 -8.64
N HIS A 191 4.93 -8.49 -9.03
CA HIS A 191 5.55 -8.21 -10.33
C HIS A 191 7.07 -8.42 -10.32
N THR A 192 7.71 -8.39 -9.16
CA THR A 192 9.09 -8.86 -8.99
C THR A 192 9.19 -10.38 -9.21
N GLN A 193 8.23 -11.14 -8.70
CA GLN A 193 8.14 -12.58 -9.01
C GLN A 193 7.97 -12.80 -10.52
N GLN A 194 7.07 -12.05 -11.17
CA GLN A 194 6.87 -12.13 -12.64
C GLN A 194 8.16 -11.85 -13.41
N LEU A 195 8.87 -10.82 -13.05
CA LEU A 195 10.16 -10.45 -13.63
C LEU A 195 11.18 -11.58 -13.45
N ASN A 196 11.22 -12.23 -12.27
CA ASN A 196 12.09 -13.37 -12.03
C ASN A 196 11.67 -14.62 -12.81
N GLU A 197 10.38 -14.83 -13.07
CA GLU A 197 9.88 -15.85 -14.00
C GLU A 197 10.42 -15.62 -15.44
N VAL A 198 10.45 -14.36 -15.90
CA VAL A 198 11.06 -14.01 -17.20
C VAL A 198 12.53 -14.38 -17.24
N LYS A 199 13.27 -14.06 -16.18
CA LYS A 199 14.71 -14.36 -16.06
C LYS A 199 15.01 -15.86 -15.96
N ALA A 200 14.07 -16.64 -15.47
CA ALA A 200 14.19 -18.09 -15.34
C ALA A 200 13.87 -18.84 -16.66
N SER A 201 13.50 -18.13 -17.73
CA SER A 201 13.26 -18.74 -19.04
C SER A 201 14.53 -19.41 -19.56
N PRO A 202 14.43 -20.63 -20.15
CA PRO A 202 15.56 -21.27 -20.81
C PRO A 202 16.21 -20.42 -21.91
N ASP A 203 15.41 -19.61 -22.59
CA ASP A 203 15.84 -18.73 -23.69
C ASP A 203 16.28 -17.34 -23.22
N PHE A 204 16.34 -17.09 -21.90
CA PHE A 204 16.79 -15.81 -21.40
C PHE A 204 18.23 -15.51 -21.82
N PRO A 205 18.52 -14.33 -22.40
CA PRO A 205 19.85 -14.03 -22.94
C PRO A 205 20.95 -14.19 -21.89
N LYS A 206 22.03 -14.87 -22.25
CA LYS A 206 23.25 -14.94 -21.43
C LYS A 206 23.94 -13.58 -21.42
N GLN A 207 24.71 -13.30 -20.38
CA GLN A 207 25.58 -12.12 -20.31
C GLN A 207 26.69 -12.22 -21.35
#